data_7f0792b648d8533f880717a0db0f1be2
#
_entry.id   7f0792b648d8533f880717a0db0f1be2
#
_cell.length_a   1.000
_cell.length_b   1.000
_cell.length_c   1.000
_cell.angle_alpha   90.00
_cell.angle_beta   90.00
_cell.angle_gamma   90.00
#
_symmetry.space_group_name_H-M   'P 1'
#
loop_
_entity.id
_entity.type
_entity.pdbx_description
1 polymer ?
#
loop_
_entity_poly.entity_id
_entity_poly.type
_entity_poly.pdbx_seq_one_letter_code
_entity_poly.pdbx_strand_id
1 'polypeptide(L)'
;MINVLLGIFIVDTILRGILFNEIGIKWWKALIPLYNKFVLGKAVEDSSLGFIVVLLTPIFYTYYIFCLGVEMFILRTYSTQATIGDTTKLEVLVPKSVATLSLYTKYWLLVFIVGMIALWLGLMYKFSKKYTKKWSTILWVIPPIGYLYSILHLKKVGKK
;
A
#
# COMPACT_ATOMS: atom_id res chain seq x y z
N MET A 1 5.53 -10.03 -16.24
CA MET A 1 4.85 -9.51 -15.04
C MET A 1 5.63 -8.36 -14.39
N ILE A 2 6.93 -8.50 -14.13
CA ILE A 2 7.79 -7.45 -13.51
C ILE A 2 7.75 -6.12 -14.32
N ASN A 3 7.83 -6.18 -15.64
CA ASN A 3 7.81 -4.98 -16.50
C ASN A 3 6.49 -4.18 -16.39
N VAL A 4 5.36 -4.85 -16.21
CA VAL A 4 4.05 -4.19 -16.04
C VAL A 4 3.99 -3.47 -14.69
N LEU A 5 4.44 -4.11 -13.61
CA LEU A 5 4.50 -3.49 -12.29
C LEU A 5 5.45 -2.30 -12.25
N LEU A 6 6.60 -2.40 -12.91
CA LEU A 6 7.54 -1.29 -13.05
C LEU A 6 6.91 -0.13 -13.82
N GLY A 7 6.20 -0.41 -14.91
CA GLY A 7 5.47 0.60 -15.69
C GLY A 7 4.43 1.33 -14.84
N ILE A 8 3.62 0.61 -14.08
CA ILE A 8 2.61 1.20 -13.18
C ILE A 8 3.28 2.10 -12.13
N PHE A 9 4.39 1.64 -11.53
CA PHE A 9 5.14 2.41 -10.54
C PHE A 9 5.71 3.71 -11.11
N ILE A 10 6.25 3.67 -12.33
CA ILE A 10 6.78 4.85 -13.01
C ILE A 10 5.65 5.85 -13.28
N VAL A 11 4.53 5.40 -13.84
CA VAL A 11 3.36 6.26 -14.12
C VAL A 11 2.82 6.88 -12.82
N ASP A 12 2.66 6.10 -11.76
CA ASP A 12 2.21 6.60 -10.45
C ASP A 12 3.15 7.68 -9.91
N THR A 13 4.46 7.47 -10.03
CA THR A 13 5.47 8.43 -9.55
C THR A 13 5.45 9.74 -10.35
N ILE A 14 5.29 9.66 -11.68
CA ILE A 14 5.20 10.84 -12.56
C ILE A 14 3.92 11.63 -12.23
N LEU A 15 2.76 10.97 -12.17
CA LEU A 15 1.49 11.64 -11.86
C LEU A 15 1.53 12.31 -10.49
N ARG A 16 2.14 11.67 -9.50
CA ARG A 16 2.35 12.24 -8.16
C ARG A 16 3.27 13.46 -8.20
N GLY A 17 4.34 13.42 -8.99
CA GLY A 17 5.25 14.56 -9.19
C GLY A 17 4.54 15.75 -9.80
N ILE A 18 3.72 15.54 -10.82
CA ILE A 18 2.91 16.59 -11.45
C ILE A 18 1.93 17.17 -10.42
N LEU A 19 1.19 16.31 -9.68
CA LEU A 19 0.26 16.77 -8.66
C LEU A 19 0.97 17.62 -7.59
N PHE A 20 2.13 17.21 -7.13
CA PHE A 20 2.91 17.97 -6.13
C PHE A 20 3.27 19.36 -6.65
N ASN A 21 3.73 19.45 -7.89
CA ASN A 21 4.05 20.72 -8.52
C ASN A 21 2.81 21.64 -8.60
N GLU A 22 1.66 21.11 -8.96
CA GLU A 22 0.40 21.86 -9.06
C GLU A 22 -0.07 22.42 -7.70
N ILE A 23 0.19 21.72 -6.59
CA ILE A 23 -0.15 22.17 -5.23
C ILE A 23 0.97 22.97 -4.57
N GLY A 24 2.01 23.37 -5.33
CA GLY A 24 3.14 24.19 -4.85
C GLY A 24 4.21 23.42 -4.06
N ILE A 25 4.23 22.10 -4.17
CA ILE A 25 5.25 21.25 -3.55
C ILE A 25 6.29 20.86 -4.60
N LYS A 26 7.57 20.93 -4.25
CA LYS A 26 8.66 20.53 -5.16
C LYS A 26 8.48 19.08 -5.62
N TRP A 27 8.42 18.85 -6.92
CA TRP A 27 8.10 17.56 -7.57
C TRP A 27 9.01 16.40 -7.13
N TRP A 28 10.30 16.63 -6.88
CA TRP A 28 11.26 15.61 -6.46
C TRP A 28 10.88 14.92 -5.13
N LYS A 29 10.07 15.58 -4.29
CA LYS A 29 9.56 14.99 -3.05
C LYS A 29 8.62 13.81 -3.30
N ALA A 30 8.07 13.69 -4.50
CA ALA A 30 7.27 12.54 -4.91
C ALA A 30 8.13 11.28 -5.11
N LEU A 31 9.43 11.44 -5.42
CA LEU A 31 10.37 10.33 -5.65
C LEU A 31 10.74 9.59 -4.37
N ILE A 32 10.59 10.21 -3.21
CA ILE A 32 10.95 9.61 -1.93
C ILE A 32 9.73 8.88 -1.36
N PRO A 33 9.70 7.52 -1.36
CA PRO A 33 8.46 6.75 -1.18
C PRO A 33 7.71 7.02 0.13
N LEU A 34 8.41 7.11 1.24
CA LEU A 34 7.78 7.34 2.54
C LEU A 34 7.54 8.84 2.79
N TYR A 35 8.49 9.65 2.40
CA TYR A 35 8.43 11.10 2.62
C TYR A 35 7.29 11.76 1.85
N ASN A 36 6.92 11.24 0.67
CA ASN A 36 5.81 11.77 -0.11
C ASN A 36 4.46 11.68 0.63
N LYS A 37 4.24 10.63 1.43
CA LYS A 37 3.03 10.47 2.25
C LYS A 37 2.98 11.49 3.40
N PHE A 38 4.12 11.75 4.02
CA PHE A 38 4.24 12.79 5.04
C PHE A 38 3.97 14.18 4.46
N VAL A 39 4.52 14.47 3.29
CA VAL A 39 4.33 15.75 2.59
C VAL A 39 2.86 15.93 2.20
N LEU A 40 2.17 14.87 1.75
CA LEU A 40 0.71 14.92 1.51
C LEU A 40 -0.05 15.22 2.80
N GLY A 41 0.30 14.59 3.92
CA GLY A 41 -0.29 14.91 5.23
C GLY A 41 -0.14 16.39 5.59
N LYS A 42 1.05 16.95 5.42
CA LYS A 42 1.29 18.40 5.60
C LYS A 42 0.43 19.26 4.67
N ALA A 43 0.30 18.86 3.41
CA ALA A 43 -0.49 19.60 2.43
C ALA A 43 -1.98 19.69 2.81
N VAL A 44 -2.51 18.68 3.50
CA VAL A 44 -3.90 18.64 3.98
C VAL A 44 -4.06 19.14 5.41
N GLU A 45 -3.02 19.76 5.99
CA GLU A 45 -3.01 20.28 7.36
C GLU A 45 -3.19 19.19 8.44
N ASP A 46 -2.85 17.94 8.10
CA ASP A 46 -2.85 16.81 9.01
C ASP A 46 -1.53 16.04 8.93
N SER A 47 -0.50 16.66 9.51
CA SER A 47 0.83 16.05 9.56
C SER A 47 0.86 14.76 10.38
N SER A 48 -0.01 14.64 11.40
CA SER A 48 -0.12 13.44 12.23
C SER A 48 -0.61 12.24 11.44
N LEU A 49 -1.67 12.40 10.64
CA LEU A 49 -2.16 11.33 9.77
C LEU A 49 -1.09 10.91 8.73
N GLY A 50 -0.44 11.89 8.10
CA GLY A 50 0.68 11.62 7.19
C GLY A 50 1.82 10.86 7.86
N PHE A 51 2.18 11.23 9.09
CA PHE A 51 3.21 10.58 9.89
C PHE A 51 2.83 9.13 10.24
N ILE A 52 1.59 8.90 10.68
CA ILE A 52 1.08 7.55 11.00
C ILE A 52 1.16 6.65 9.77
N VAL A 53 0.75 7.12 8.59
CA VAL A 53 0.84 6.35 7.34
C VAL A 53 2.30 6.02 7.01
N VAL A 54 3.23 6.95 7.20
CA VAL A 54 4.67 6.73 6.98
C VAL A 54 5.23 5.67 7.93
N LEU A 55 4.88 5.74 9.20
CA LEU A 55 5.38 4.83 10.23
C LEU A 55 4.83 3.41 10.06
N LEU A 56 3.55 3.28 9.76
CA LEU A 56 2.91 1.96 9.58
C LEU A 56 3.30 1.28 8.26
N THR A 57 3.71 2.03 7.24
CA THR A 57 4.06 1.45 5.94
C THR A 57 5.22 0.43 6.02
N PRO A 58 6.39 0.72 6.62
CA PRO A 58 7.47 -0.26 6.74
C PRO A 58 7.09 -1.44 7.63
N ILE A 59 6.31 -1.20 8.71
CA ILE A 59 5.80 -2.27 9.58
C ILE A 59 4.93 -3.23 8.76
N PHE A 60 4.03 -2.69 7.92
CA PHE A 60 3.20 -3.48 7.03
C PHE A 60 4.04 -4.31 6.06
N TYR A 61 5.02 -3.72 5.39
CA TYR A 61 5.87 -4.45 4.45
C TYR A 61 6.70 -5.54 5.13
N THR A 62 7.25 -5.28 6.31
CA THR A 62 8.00 -6.27 7.09
C THR A 62 7.11 -7.44 7.47
N TYR A 63 5.90 -7.17 7.94
CA TYR A 63 4.93 -8.22 8.28
C TYR A 63 4.49 -9.01 7.03
N TYR A 64 4.26 -8.34 5.91
CA TYR A 64 3.91 -8.99 4.64
C TYR A 64 5.01 -9.94 4.15
N ILE A 65 6.28 -9.51 4.21
CA ILE A 65 7.44 -10.35 3.84
C ILE A 65 7.53 -11.56 4.79
N PHE A 66 7.28 -11.36 6.08
CA PHE A 66 7.23 -12.46 7.05
C PHE A 66 6.14 -13.49 6.67
N CYS A 67 4.93 -13.03 6.36
CA CYS A 67 3.83 -13.91 5.93
C CYS A 67 4.20 -14.70 4.67
N LEU A 68 4.80 -14.05 3.67
CA LEU A 68 5.27 -14.73 2.46
C LEU A 68 6.34 -15.77 2.79
N GLY A 69 7.26 -15.48 3.70
CA GLY A 69 8.27 -16.43 4.16
C GLY A 69 7.67 -17.68 4.78
N VAL A 70 6.65 -17.53 5.63
CA VAL A 70 5.91 -18.65 6.23
C VAL A 70 5.22 -19.49 5.16
N GLU A 71 4.52 -18.87 4.20
CA GLU A 71 3.86 -19.59 3.10
C GLU A 71 4.85 -20.34 2.22
N MET A 72 5.96 -19.71 1.86
CA MET A 72 7.01 -20.37 1.05
C MET A 72 7.67 -21.54 1.78
N PHE A 73 7.85 -21.43 3.09
CA PHE A 73 8.35 -22.53 3.91
C PHE A 73 7.40 -23.72 3.89
N ILE A 74 6.10 -23.47 4.08
CA ILE A 74 5.05 -24.50 4.04
C ILE A 74 5.03 -25.18 2.66
N LEU A 75 4.96 -24.40 1.56
CA LEU A 75 4.95 -24.93 0.20
C LEU A 75 6.18 -25.77 -0.11
N ARG A 76 7.36 -25.34 0.33
CA ARG A 76 8.61 -26.09 0.13
C ARG A 76 8.59 -27.43 0.88
N THR A 77 8.08 -27.44 2.10
CA THR A 77 7.95 -28.67 2.90
C THR A 77 7.02 -29.66 2.20
N TYR A 78 5.87 -29.22 1.69
CA TYR A 78 4.95 -30.08 0.94
C TYR A 78 5.56 -30.60 -0.36
N SER A 79 6.24 -29.76 -1.14
CA SER A 79 6.84 -30.18 -2.42
C SER A 79 7.96 -31.20 -2.25
N THR A 80 8.78 -31.06 -1.22
CA THR A 80 9.87 -32.00 -0.95
C THR A 80 9.32 -33.37 -0.60
N GLN A 81 8.19 -33.47 0.06
CA GLN A 81 7.60 -34.74 0.46
C GLN A 81 6.83 -35.45 -0.66
N ALA A 82 6.17 -34.65 -1.54
CA ALA A 82 5.55 -35.20 -2.74
C ALA A 82 6.57 -35.90 -3.65
N THR A 83 7.82 -35.47 -3.62
CA THR A 83 8.93 -36.07 -4.42
C THR A 83 9.44 -37.41 -3.81
N ILE A 84 9.21 -37.63 -2.52
CA ILE A 84 9.67 -38.88 -1.82
C ILE A 84 8.63 -40.02 -1.97
N GLY A 85 7.49 -39.79 -2.59
CA GLY A 85 6.54 -40.83 -3.00
C GLY A 85 5.66 -41.45 -1.91
N ASP A 86 5.69 -40.95 -0.67
CA ASP A 86 4.92 -41.48 0.45
C ASP A 86 3.74 -40.53 0.80
N THR A 87 2.69 -40.64 -0.01
CA THR A 87 1.48 -39.77 0.13
C THR A 87 0.65 -40.10 1.37
N THR A 88 0.84 -41.24 2.01
CA THR A 88 0.11 -41.66 3.21
C THR A 88 0.51 -40.95 4.49
N LYS A 89 1.67 -40.28 4.50
CA LYS A 89 2.19 -39.53 5.65
C LYS A 89 2.09 -38.01 5.53
N LEU A 90 1.45 -37.51 4.48
CA LEU A 90 1.35 -36.08 4.23
C LEU A 90 0.62 -35.31 5.35
N GLU A 91 -0.39 -35.90 5.96
CA GLU A 91 -1.14 -35.28 7.07
C GLU A 91 -0.35 -35.18 8.38
N VAL A 92 0.70 -36.00 8.54
CA VAL A 92 1.47 -36.08 9.79
C VAL A 92 2.60 -35.05 9.87
N LEU A 93 3.01 -34.46 8.76
CA LEU A 93 4.29 -33.76 8.63
C LEU A 93 4.23 -32.24 8.68
N VAL A 94 3.08 -31.61 8.48
CA VAL A 94 2.91 -30.22 8.89
C VAL A 94 2.26 -30.21 10.27
N PRO A 95 3.01 -29.85 11.31
CA PRO A 95 2.43 -29.77 12.65
C PRO A 95 1.18 -28.89 12.60
N LYS A 96 0.10 -29.30 13.27
CA LYS A 96 -1.14 -28.49 13.39
C LYS A 96 -0.83 -27.06 13.81
N SER A 97 0.21 -26.86 14.60
CA SER A 97 0.72 -25.55 15.00
C SER A 97 1.16 -24.67 13.83
N VAL A 98 1.78 -25.24 12.79
CA VAL A 98 2.22 -24.47 11.61
C VAL A 98 1.04 -24.10 10.73
N ALA A 99 0.09 -25.01 10.52
CA ALA A 99 -1.15 -24.70 9.80
C ALA A 99 -1.97 -23.63 10.52
N THR A 100 -2.06 -23.70 11.84
CA THR A 100 -2.73 -22.70 12.68
C THR A 100 -2.00 -21.34 12.60
N LEU A 101 -0.67 -21.34 12.64
CA LEU A 101 0.12 -20.11 12.48
C LEU A 101 -0.13 -19.45 11.13
N SER A 102 -0.21 -20.22 10.03
CA SER A 102 -0.54 -19.68 8.70
C SER A 102 -1.91 -19.00 8.66
N LEU A 103 -2.93 -19.60 9.29
CA LEU A 103 -4.26 -18.98 9.38
C LEU A 103 -4.23 -17.68 10.18
N TYR A 104 -3.54 -17.64 11.32
CA TYR A 104 -3.42 -16.42 12.12
C TYR A 104 -2.65 -15.33 11.38
N THR A 105 -1.56 -15.65 10.70
CA THR A 105 -0.80 -14.66 9.93
C THR A 105 -1.63 -14.07 8.79
N LYS A 106 -2.43 -14.88 8.08
CA LYS A 106 -3.35 -14.41 7.04
C LYS A 106 -4.45 -13.50 7.58
N TYR A 107 -5.04 -13.87 8.72
CA TYR A 107 -6.06 -13.05 9.36
C TYR A 107 -5.51 -11.66 9.74
N TRP A 108 -4.38 -11.61 10.43
CA TRP A 108 -3.75 -10.34 10.80
C TRP A 108 -3.28 -9.54 9.60
N LEU A 109 -2.81 -10.19 8.54
CA LEU A 109 -2.47 -9.54 7.29
C LEU A 109 -3.70 -8.85 6.68
N LEU A 110 -4.84 -9.52 6.66
CA LEU A 110 -6.10 -8.93 6.18
C LEU A 110 -6.50 -7.70 7.01
N VAL A 111 -6.44 -7.80 8.34
CA VAL A 111 -6.73 -6.67 9.25
C VAL A 111 -5.80 -5.50 8.97
N PHE A 112 -4.51 -5.77 8.77
CA PHE A 112 -3.53 -4.74 8.42
C PHE A 112 -3.81 -4.08 7.07
N ILE A 113 -4.15 -4.87 6.04
CA ILE A 113 -4.50 -4.35 4.71
C ILE A 113 -5.71 -3.40 4.82
N VAL A 114 -6.77 -3.83 5.49
CA VAL A 114 -7.99 -3.02 5.67
C VAL A 114 -7.65 -1.73 6.43
N GLY A 115 -6.86 -1.80 7.49
CA GLY A 115 -6.41 -0.65 8.25
C GLY A 115 -5.59 0.35 7.41
N MET A 116 -4.66 -0.15 6.60
CA MET A 116 -3.84 0.69 5.72
C MET A 116 -4.67 1.36 4.62
N ILE A 117 -5.65 0.65 4.04
CA ILE A 117 -6.59 1.22 3.07
C ILE A 117 -7.42 2.31 3.73
N ALA A 118 -7.94 2.08 4.93
CA ALA A 118 -8.74 3.07 5.66
C ALA A 118 -7.94 4.35 5.96
N LEU A 119 -6.70 4.22 6.43
CA LEU A 119 -5.81 5.36 6.67
C LEU A 119 -5.48 6.12 5.39
N TRP A 120 -5.19 5.40 4.31
CA TRP A 120 -4.95 6.00 3.00
C TRP A 120 -6.17 6.77 2.49
N LEU A 121 -7.34 6.16 2.52
CA LEU A 121 -8.58 6.81 2.11
C LEU A 121 -8.93 8.01 3.01
N GLY A 122 -8.64 7.93 4.31
CA GLY A 122 -8.78 9.06 5.23
C GLY A 122 -7.90 10.25 4.84
N LEU A 123 -6.63 9.99 4.48
CA LEU A 123 -5.72 11.01 3.99
C LEU A 123 -6.22 11.61 2.66
N MET A 124 -6.67 10.76 1.73
CA MET A 124 -7.17 11.18 0.43
C MET A 124 -8.52 11.89 0.52
N TYR A 125 -9.35 11.56 1.50
CA TYR A 125 -10.58 12.31 1.78
C TYR A 125 -10.29 13.76 2.17
N LYS A 126 -9.32 13.98 3.07
CA LYS A 126 -8.88 15.32 3.44
C LYS A 126 -8.28 16.06 2.26
N PHE A 127 -7.47 15.38 1.46
CA PHE A 127 -6.92 15.92 0.22
C PHE A 127 -8.04 16.35 -0.74
N SER A 128 -8.99 15.46 -1.01
CA SER A 128 -10.11 15.73 -1.91
C SER A 128 -11.01 16.87 -1.40
N LYS A 129 -11.24 16.93 -0.09
CA LYS A 129 -12.01 18.03 0.53
C LYS A 129 -11.32 19.38 0.30
N LYS A 130 -10.00 19.44 0.37
CA LYS A 130 -9.22 20.67 0.25
C LYS A 130 -9.01 21.09 -1.21
N TYR A 131 -8.61 20.17 -2.06
CA TYR A 131 -8.11 20.47 -3.41
C TYR A 131 -9.06 20.13 -4.56
N THR A 132 -10.02 19.22 -4.35
CA THR A 132 -10.95 18.76 -5.40
C THR A 132 -12.39 18.72 -4.90
N LYS A 133 -13.11 17.62 -5.15
CA LYS A 133 -14.47 17.37 -4.65
C LYS A 133 -14.46 16.19 -3.69
N LYS A 134 -15.23 16.22 -2.60
CA LYS A 134 -15.24 15.15 -1.58
C LYS A 134 -15.49 13.75 -2.16
N TRP A 135 -16.40 13.62 -3.14
CA TRP A 135 -16.72 12.34 -3.75
C TRP A 135 -15.56 11.73 -4.53
N SER A 136 -14.58 12.54 -4.99
CA SER A 136 -13.41 12.03 -5.71
C SER A 136 -12.50 11.14 -4.86
N THR A 137 -12.75 11.07 -3.56
CA THR A 137 -12.03 10.13 -2.66
C THR A 137 -12.15 8.68 -3.14
N ILE A 138 -13.28 8.29 -3.73
CA ILE A 138 -13.50 6.94 -4.26
C ILE A 138 -12.48 6.60 -5.36
N LEU A 139 -12.07 7.59 -6.16
CA LEU A 139 -11.11 7.38 -7.24
C LEU A 139 -9.70 7.04 -6.73
N TRP A 140 -9.41 7.33 -5.46
CA TRP A 140 -8.14 7.03 -4.82
C TRP A 140 -7.98 5.57 -4.39
N VAL A 141 -9.01 4.75 -4.56
CA VAL A 141 -8.90 3.29 -4.48
C VAL A 141 -7.91 2.77 -5.53
N ILE A 142 -7.86 3.45 -6.69
CA ILE A 142 -6.85 3.23 -7.73
C ILE A 142 -6.00 4.50 -7.83
N PRO A 143 -4.83 4.57 -7.17
CA PRO A 143 -4.06 5.80 -7.03
C PRO A 143 -3.78 6.55 -8.34
N PRO A 144 -3.38 5.91 -9.46
CA PRO A 144 -3.17 6.62 -10.72
C PRO A 144 -4.40 7.38 -11.20
N ILE A 145 -5.61 6.81 -11.04
CA ILE A 145 -6.87 7.46 -11.42
C ILE A 145 -7.15 8.66 -10.51
N GLY A 146 -6.92 8.50 -9.21
CA GLY A 146 -7.07 9.58 -8.24
C GLY A 146 -6.13 10.76 -8.53
N TYR A 147 -4.87 10.49 -8.88
CA TYR A 147 -3.92 11.52 -9.28
C TYR A 147 -4.37 12.24 -10.56
N LEU A 148 -4.70 11.49 -11.61
CA LEU A 148 -5.14 12.06 -12.88
C LEU A 148 -6.37 12.95 -12.71
N TYR A 149 -7.39 12.45 -12.01
CA TYR A 149 -8.58 13.24 -11.73
C TYR A 149 -8.25 14.52 -10.96
N SER A 150 -7.38 14.42 -9.95
CA SER A 150 -6.99 15.56 -9.13
C SER A 150 -6.25 16.62 -9.95
N ILE A 151 -5.33 16.22 -10.83
CA ILE A 151 -4.60 17.15 -11.72
C ILE A 151 -5.59 17.92 -12.60
N LEU A 152 -6.58 17.21 -13.19
CA LEU A 152 -7.55 17.83 -14.10
C LEU A 152 -8.57 18.75 -13.39
N HIS A 153 -8.88 18.49 -12.12
CA HIS A 153 -9.94 19.16 -11.39
C HIS A 153 -9.47 19.92 -10.14
N LEU A 154 -8.18 20.23 -10.07
CA LEU A 154 -7.63 21.01 -8.97
C LEU A 154 -8.35 22.33 -8.85
N LYS A 155 -8.94 22.59 -7.68
CA LYS A 155 -9.36 23.94 -7.35
C LYS A 155 -8.10 24.78 -7.31
N LYS A 156 -8.03 25.85 -8.09
CA LYS A 156 -6.98 26.86 -7.97
C LYS A 156 -7.10 27.46 -6.56
N VAL A 157 -6.53 26.80 -5.59
CA VAL A 157 -6.34 27.37 -4.25
C VAL A 157 -5.33 28.48 -4.47
N GLY A 158 -5.82 29.73 -4.34
CA GLY A 158 -5.07 30.92 -4.72
C GLY A 158 -3.62 30.83 -4.29
N LYS A 159 -2.74 31.05 -5.25
CA LYS A 159 -1.32 31.32 -4.98
C LYS A 159 -1.30 32.59 -4.13
N LYS A 160 -1.22 32.41 -2.80
CA LYS A 160 -0.81 33.48 -1.90
C LYS A 160 0.70 33.50 -1.87
#